data_e12fda7156f94309aee8982b0f99ce31
#
_entry.id   e12fda7156f94309aee8982b0f99ce31
#
_cell.length_a   1.000
_cell.length_b   1.000
_cell.length_c   1.000
_cell.angle_alpha   90.00
_cell.angle_beta   90.00
_cell.angle_gamma   90.00
#
_symmetry.space_group_name_H-M   'P 1'
#
loop_
_entity.id
_entity.type
_entity.pdbx_description
1 polymer ?
#
loop_
_entity_poly.entity_id
_entity_poly.type
_entity_poly.pdbx_seq_one_letter_code
_entity_poly.pdbx_strand_id
1 'polypeptide(L)'
;MFEETGIRAHFRGILAFTYEDEFQLGHSDVYFGCLMYLDEEDQKINFDPLEIAACEWISLDEWANSPDKHPVPITLHIARIAVDVLDGREQLLEPDLIEIKPENSNESPWSVTMYRKKSSDKN
;
A
#
# COMPACT_ATOMS: atom_id res chain seq x y z
N MET A 1 7.02 7.76 -6.38
CA MET A 1 6.43 7.21 -7.60
C MET A 1 6.39 8.20 -8.77
N PHE A 2 5.93 9.41 -8.55
CA PHE A 2 5.84 10.39 -9.65
C PHE A 2 7.19 10.66 -10.31
N GLU A 3 8.24 10.82 -9.52
CA GLU A 3 9.57 11.10 -10.05
C GLU A 3 10.06 10.01 -11.01
N GLU A 4 9.68 8.77 -10.75
CA GLU A 4 10.14 7.64 -11.54
C GLU A 4 9.27 7.36 -12.75
N THR A 5 7.98 7.56 -12.64
CA THR A 5 7.03 7.15 -13.67
C THR A 5 6.25 8.29 -14.30
N GLY A 6 6.24 9.45 -13.70
CA GLY A 6 5.41 10.57 -14.13
C GLY A 6 3.93 10.41 -13.79
N ILE A 7 3.59 9.40 -12.98
CA ILE A 7 2.20 9.11 -12.63
C ILE A 7 1.85 9.76 -11.29
N ARG A 8 0.74 10.47 -11.26
CA ARG A 8 0.21 11.09 -10.05
C ARG A 8 -0.89 10.22 -9.48
N ALA A 9 -0.73 9.85 -8.23
CA ALA A 9 -1.66 9.02 -7.52
C ALA A 9 -1.70 9.45 -6.05
N HIS A 10 -2.79 9.09 -5.39
CA HIS A 10 -2.93 9.39 -3.96
C HIS A 10 -3.11 8.10 -3.17
N PHE A 11 -2.66 8.14 -1.95
CA PHE A 11 -2.72 7.00 -1.04
C PHE A 11 -4.17 6.71 -0.65
N ARG A 12 -4.57 5.45 -0.69
CA ARG A 12 -5.91 5.03 -0.32
C ARG A 12 -5.92 4.21 0.97
N GLY A 13 -4.91 3.39 1.18
CA GLY A 13 -4.81 2.59 2.39
C GLY A 13 -3.75 1.51 2.29
N ILE A 14 -3.64 0.71 3.33
CA ILE A 14 -2.67 -0.37 3.41
C ILE A 14 -3.37 -1.70 3.12
N LEU A 15 -2.86 -2.43 2.15
CA LEU A 15 -3.36 -3.76 1.81
C LEU A 15 -2.89 -4.79 2.84
N ALA A 16 -1.62 -4.74 3.17
CA ALA A 16 -1.00 -5.63 4.12
C ALA A 16 0.37 -5.09 4.48
N PHE A 17 0.93 -5.56 5.57
CA PHE A 17 2.33 -5.35 5.85
C PHE A 17 2.96 -6.69 6.25
N THR A 18 4.25 -6.82 5.99
CA THR A 18 4.98 -8.04 6.29
C THR A 18 6.19 -7.71 7.14
N TYR A 19 6.53 -8.64 8.00
CA TYR A 19 7.73 -8.55 8.82
C TYR A 19 8.63 -9.72 8.42
N GLU A 20 9.84 -9.41 8.05
CA GLU A 20 10.82 -10.43 7.71
C GLU A 20 12.00 -10.32 8.65
N ASP A 21 12.28 -11.42 9.35
CA ASP A 21 13.38 -11.49 10.29
C ASP A 21 14.59 -12.02 9.56
N GLU A 22 15.56 -11.15 9.33
CA GLU A 22 16.73 -11.48 8.52
C GLU A 22 17.87 -11.94 9.40
N PHE A 23 17.96 -13.23 9.63
CA PHE A 23 18.99 -13.77 10.52
C PHE A 23 20.40 -13.56 10.01
N GLN A 24 20.58 -13.69 8.71
CA GLN A 24 21.92 -13.73 8.14
C GLN A 24 22.62 -12.40 8.16
N LEU A 25 21.85 -11.33 8.02
CA LEU A 25 22.39 -9.98 7.98
C LEU A 25 22.18 -9.24 9.30
N GLY A 26 21.51 -9.88 10.26
CA GLY A 26 21.35 -9.29 11.58
C GLY A 26 20.37 -8.12 11.66
N HIS A 27 19.49 -7.98 10.69
CA HIS A 27 18.47 -6.94 10.73
C HIS A 27 17.14 -7.46 10.21
N SER A 28 16.10 -6.74 10.50
CA SER A 28 14.73 -7.10 10.13
C SER A 28 14.13 -6.02 9.24
N ASP A 29 13.26 -6.42 8.33
CA ASP A 29 12.59 -5.51 7.43
C ASP A 29 11.08 -5.59 7.59
N VAL A 30 10.43 -4.45 7.44
CA VAL A 30 8.96 -4.37 7.38
C VAL A 30 8.58 -3.74 6.06
N TYR A 31 7.74 -4.43 5.30
CA TYR A 31 7.25 -3.94 4.02
C TYR A 31 5.76 -3.65 4.10
N PHE A 32 5.36 -2.51 3.58
CA PHE A 32 3.96 -2.13 3.51
C PHE A 32 3.49 -2.16 2.07
N GLY A 33 2.46 -2.95 1.79
CA GLY A 33 1.79 -2.93 0.50
C GLY A 33 0.66 -1.91 0.54
N CYS A 34 0.76 -0.88 -0.26
CA CYS A 34 -0.19 0.23 -0.25
C CYS A 34 -1.03 0.24 -1.51
N LEU A 35 -2.31 0.58 -1.35
CA LEU A 35 -3.18 0.82 -2.48
C LEU A 35 -3.20 2.32 -2.74
N MET A 36 -2.97 2.69 -4.00
CA MET A 36 -3.03 4.07 -4.44
C MET A 36 -4.00 4.17 -5.61
N TYR A 37 -4.74 5.26 -5.65
CA TYR A 37 -5.65 5.53 -6.75
C TYR A 37 -5.06 6.63 -7.60
N LEU A 38 -5.26 6.51 -8.92
CA LEU A 38 -4.81 7.53 -9.84
C LEU A 38 -5.57 8.83 -9.62
N ASP A 39 -4.86 9.95 -9.67
CA ASP A 39 -5.50 11.27 -9.60
C ASP A 39 -6.33 11.52 -10.86
N GLU A 40 -5.85 11.02 -12.01
CA GLU A 40 -6.55 11.07 -13.28
C GLU A 40 -6.33 9.76 -14.00
N GLU A 41 -7.35 9.27 -14.70
CA GLU A 41 -7.27 7.96 -15.34
C GLU A 41 -6.39 7.93 -16.59
N ASP A 42 -6.34 9.04 -17.32
CA ASP A 42 -5.65 9.08 -18.62
C ASP A 42 -4.20 9.54 -18.52
N GLN A 43 -3.47 9.04 -17.56
CA GLN A 43 -2.09 9.42 -17.40
C GLN A 43 -1.17 8.55 -18.25
N LYS A 44 -0.16 9.17 -18.85
CA LYS A 44 0.85 8.46 -19.62
C LYS A 44 2.09 8.29 -18.78
N ILE A 45 2.67 7.12 -18.89
CA ILE A 45 3.94 6.83 -18.22
C ILE A 45 5.04 7.64 -18.88
N ASN A 46 5.83 8.31 -18.06
CA ASN A 46 7.00 9.07 -18.51
C ASN A 46 8.13 8.78 -17.53
N PHE A 47 8.98 7.84 -17.88
CA PHE A 47 10.07 7.41 -17.00
C PHE A 47 11.42 7.77 -17.60
N ASP A 48 12.43 7.87 -16.70
CA ASP A 48 13.80 8.13 -17.12
C ASP A 48 14.48 6.81 -17.49
N PRO A 49 14.82 6.58 -18.76
CA PRO A 49 15.43 5.30 -19.15
C PRO A 49 16.82 5.09 -18.56
N LEU A 50 17.44 6.09 -17.97
CA LEU A 50 18.71 5.92 -17.26
C LEU A 50 18.52 5.29 -15.88
N GLU A 51 17.35 5.47 -15.28
CA GLU A 51 17.05 4.94 -13.95
C GLU A 51 16.18 3.70 -14.00
N ILE A 52 15.30 3.62 -14.99
CA ILE A 52 14.30 2.56 -15.08
C ILE A 52 14.41 1.89 -16.45
N ALA A 53 14.59 0.58 -16.45
CA ALA A 53 14.75 -0.17 -17.69
C ALA A 53 13.45 -0.26 -18.49
N ALA A 54 12.31 -0.42 -17.81
CA ALA A 54 11.01 -0.53 -18.44
C ALA A 54 9.91 -0.17 -17.46
N CYS A 55 8.82 0.38 -17.98
CA CYS A 55 7.66 0.70 -17.17
C CYS A 55 6.43 0.62 -18.06
N GLU A 56 5.42 -0.13 -17.65
CA GLU A 56 4.21 -0.30 -18.44
C GLU A 56 2.99 -0.44 -17.55
N TRP A 57 1.83 -0.20 -18.16
CA TRP A 57 0.57 -0.49 -17.50
C TRP A 57 0.25 -1.97 -17.64
N ILE A 58 -0.24 -2.56 -16.56
CA ILE A 58 -0.69 -3.94 -16.56
C ILE A 58 -1.98 -4.00 -15.76
N SER A 59 -2.93 -4.83 -16.19
CA SER A 59 -4.13 -5.00 -15.38
C SER A 59 -3.79 -5.70 -14.08
N LEU A 60 -4.50 -5.37 -13.01
CA LEU A 60 -4.25 -5.97 -11.72
C LEU A 60 -4.48 -7.49 -11.74
N ASP A 61 -5.54 -7.93 -12.44
CA ASP A 61 -5.83 -9.35 -12.56
C ASP A 61 -4.71 -10.10 -13.27
N GLU A 62 -4.19 -9.54 -14.33
CA GLU A 62 -3.08 -10.16 -15.04
C GLU A 62 -1.84 -10.23 -14.15
N TRP A 63 -1.54 -9.15 -13.46
CA TRP A 63 -0.37 -9.10 -12.58
C TRP A 63 -0.50 -10.10 -11.42
N ALA A 64 -1.69 -10.19 -10.82
CA ALA A 64 -1.94 -11.12 -9.72
C ALA A 64 -1.93 -12.59 -10.15
N ASN A 65 -2.05 -12.87 -11.45
CA ASN A 65 -2.06 -14.23 -11.98
C ASN A 65 -0.80 -14.57 -12.78
N SER A 66 0.24 -13.76 -12.66
CA SER A 66 1.48 -13.95 -13.41
C SER A 66 2.66 -14.05 -12.45
N PRO A 67 2.88 -15.22 -11.83
CA PRO A 67 3.98 -15.38 -10.86
C PRO A 67 5.35 -15.00 -11.40
N ASP A 68 5.57 -15.19 -12.70
CA ASP A 68 6.83 -14.86 -13.35
C ASP A 68 7.11 -13.35 -13.40
N LYS A 69 6.11 -12.52 -13.20
CA LYS A 69 6.27 -11.05 -13.20
C LYS A 69 6.61 -10.50 -11.81
N HIS A 70 6.80 -11.38 -10.84
CA HIS A 70 7.11 -11.00 -9.47
C HIS A 70 8.49 -11.52 -9.08
N PRO A 71 9.52 -10.70 -9.22
CA PRO A 71 10.87 -11.13 -8.82
C PRO A 71 10.98 -11.42 -7.32
N VAL A 72 10.11 -10.79 -6.53
CA VAL A 72 10.01 -11.05 -5.10
C VAL A 72 8.64 -11.68 -4.84
N PRO A 73 8.58 -12.91 -4.28
CA PRO A 73 7.30 -13.61 -4.11
C PRO A 73 6.24 -12.86 -3.32
N ILE A 74 6.65 -12.01 -2.37
CA ILE A 74 5.70 -11.30 -1.53
C ILE A 74 4.81 -10.35 -2.33
N THR A 75 5.31 -9.78 -3.42
CA THR A 75 4.52 -8.87 -4.24
C THR A 75 3.36 -9.59 -4.94
N LEU A 76 3.51 -10.87 -5.23
CA LEU A 76 2.40 -11.66 -5.77
C LEU A 76 1.28 -11.81 -4.74
N HIS A 77 1.62 -12.06 -3.49
CA HIS A 77 0.62 -12.14 -2.42
C HIS A 77 -0.09 -10.81 -2.23
N ILE A 78 0.65 -9.72 -2.26
CA ILE A 78 0.07 -8.37 -2.12
C ILE A 78 -0.85 -8.07 -3.30
N ALA A 79 -0.45 -8.44 -4.52
CA ALA A 79 -1.30 -8.25 -5.70
C ALA A 79 -2.64 -8.99 -5.56
N ARG A 80 -2.60 -10.22 -5.04
CA ARG A 80 -3.82 -11.00 -4.81
C ARG A 80 -4.71 -10.39 -3.75
N ILE A 81 -4.12 -9.84 -2.69
CA ILE A 81 -4.89 -9.11 -1.68
C ILE A 81 -5.55 -7.88 -2.31
N ALA A 82 -4.84 -7.17 -3.18
CA ALA A 82 -5.41 -6.02 -3.87
C ALA A 82 -6.62 -6.41 -4.71
N VAL A 83 -6.56 -7.53 -5.42
CA VAL A 83 -7.71 -8.04 -6.17
C VAL A 83 -8.88 -8.29 -5.22
N ASP A 84 -8.62 -8.95 -4.08
CA ASP A 84 -9.66 -9.26 -3.11
C ASP A 84 -10.28 -8.01 -2.51
N VAL A 85 -9.49 -6.99 -2.24
CA VAL A 85 -10.00 -5.71 -1.74
C VAL A 85 -10.91 -5.04 -2.77
N LEU A 86 -10.47 -4.99 -4.03
CA LEU A 86 -11.27 -4.35 -5.08
C LEU A 86 -12.53 -5.13 -5.42
N ASP A 87 -12.52 -6.44 -5.22
CA ASP A 87 -13.70 -7.29 -5.41
C ASP A 87 -14.61 -7.34 -4.18
N GLY A 88 -14.25 -6.66 -3.13
CA GLY A 88 -15.06 -6.61 -1.91
C GLY A 88 -14.93 -7.81 -0.99
N ARG A 89 -13.96 -8.70 -1.25
CA ARG A 89 -13.73 -9.90 -0.43
C ARG A 89 -12.82 -9.67 0.75
N GLU A 90 -12.09 -8.56 0.76
CA GLU A 90 -11.17 -8.21 1.84
C GLU A 90 -11.27 -6.72 2.11
N GLN A 91 -10.91 -6.31 3.31
CA GLN A 91 -10.95 -4.90 3.70
C GLN A 91 -9.57 -4.29 3.72
N LEU A 92 -9.49 -3.08 3.21
CA LEU A 92 -8.30 -2.25 3.25
C LEU A 92 -8.13 -1.67 4.65
N LEU A 93 -6.89 -1.52 5.10
CA LEU A 93 -6.60 -0.77 6.32
C LEU A 93 -6.58 0.71 5.97
N GLU A 94 -7.53 1.45 6.49
CA GLU A 94 -7.68 2.87 6.18
C GLU A 94 -7.20 3.73 7.34
N PRO A 95 -6.67 4.92 7.05
CA PRO A 95 -6.20 5.82 8.09
C PRO A 95 -7.38 6.41 8.88
N ASP A 96 -7.21 6.48 10.18
CA ASP A 96 -8.16 7.05 11.08
C ASP A 96 -7.40 7.94 12.06
N LEU A 97 -7.76 9.21 12.10
CA LEU A 97 -7.10 10.16 12.99
C LEU A 97 -7.74 10.10 14.37
N ILE A 98 -6.94 9.79 15.36
CA ILE A 98 -7.39 9.63 16.73
C ILE A 98 -6.74 10.67 17.61
N GLU A 99 -7.55 11.40 18.37
CA GLU A 99 -7.02 12.34 19.34
C GLU A 99 -6.85 11.64 20.68
N ILE A 100 -5.67 11.73 21.23
CA ILE A 100 -5.33 11.14 22.52
C ILE A 100 -5.25 12.23 23.53
N LYS A 101 -6.05 12.12 24.60
CA LYS A 101 -6.04 13.08 25.73
C LYS A 101 -5.52 12.37 26.96
N PRO A 102 -4.36 12.77 27.48
CA PRO A 102 -3.86 12.17 28.72
C PRO A 102 -4.80 12.49 29.88
N GLU A 103 -5.13 11.47 30.65
CA GLU A 103 -5.95 11.66 31.83
C GLU A 103 -5.09 12.23 32.95
N ASN A 104 -5.66 13.14 33.73
CA ASN A 104 -5.01 13.72 34.90
C ASN A 104 -3.65 14.35 34.61
N SER A 105 -3.49 14.87 33.43
CA SER A 105 -2.24 15.50 33.00
C SER A 105 -2.52 16.91 32.51
N ASN A 106 -1.53 17.78 32.66
CA ASN A 106 -1.59 19.11 32.09
C ASN A 106 -1.06 19.13 30.66
N GLU A 107 -0.71 17.97 30.10
CA GLU A 107 -0.21 17.90 28.74
C GLU A 107 -1.30 18.14 27.72
N SER A 108 -0.93 18.74 26.61
CA SER A 108 -1.85 18.97 25.52
C SER A 108 -2.21 17.65 24.84
N PRO A 109 -3.43 17.53 24.34
CA PRO A 109 -3.78 16.35 23.54
C PRO A 109 -2.94 16.29 22.26
N TRP A 110 -2.75 15.09 21.76
CA TRP A 110 -2.00 14.86 20.54
C TRP A 110 -2.75 13.88 19.65
N SER A 111 -2.41 13.88 18.38
CA SER A 111 -3.11 13.07 17.39
C SER A 111 -2.24 11.93 16.90
N VAL A 112 -2.88 10.79 16.67
CA VAL A 112 -2.24 9.61 16.11
C VAL A 112 -3.07 9.15 14.91
N THR A 113 -2.41 8.74 13.84
CA THR A 113 -3.10 8.10 12.73
C THR A 113 -3.00 6.59 12.93
N MET A 114 -4.15 5.96 13.06
CA MET A 114 -4.24 4.51 13.20
C MET A 114 -4.79 3.92 11.91
N TYR A 115 -4.15 2.86 11.42
CA TYR A 115 -4.63 2.17 10.22
C TYR A 115 -5.39 0.93 10.67
N ARG A 116 -6.66 0.87 10.31
CA ARG A 116 -7.52 -0.24 10.72
C ARG A 116 -8.58 -0.53 9.67
N LYS A 117 -9.17 -1.70 9.76
CA LYS A 117 -10.29 -2.05 8.90
C LYS A 117 -11.49 -1.19 9.28
N LYS A 118 -12.21 -0.73 8.27
CA LYS A 118 -13.39 0.04 8.50
C LYS A 118 -14.44 -0.84 9.13
N SER A 119 -15.12 -0.32 10.14
CA SER A 119 -16.19 -1.06 10.79
C SER A 119 -17.31 -1.35 9.79
N SER A 120 -17.73 -2.60 9.73
CA SER A 120 -18.81 -2.95 8.84
C SER A 120 -20.10 -2.77 9.58
N ASP A 121 -20.47 -1.61 9.83
CA ASP A 121 -21.60 -1.37 10.48
C ASP A 121 -22.74 -1.83 9.85
N LYS A 122 -23.05 -2.54 9.85
CA LYS A 122 -24.02 -2.87 9.32
C LYS A 122 -25.06 -2.39 9.75
N ASN A 123 -25.18 -1.98 9.75
CA ASN A 123 -26.25 -1.70 10.20
C ASN A 123 -26.79 -1.09 9.76
#